data_009a13baec2a8ba0d2898d08b7eac186
#
_entry.id   009a13baec2a8ba0d2898d08b7eac186
#
_cell.length_a   1.000
_cell.length_b   1.000
_cell.length_c   1.000
_cell.angle_alpha   90.00
_cell.angle_beta   90.00
_cell.angle_gamma   90.00
#
_symmetry.space_group_name_H-M   'P 1'
#
loop_
_entity.id
_entity.type
_entity.pdbx_description
1 polymer ?
#
loop_
_entity_poly.entity_id
_entity_poly.type
_entity_poly.pdbx_seq_one_letter_code
_entity_poly.pdbx_strand_id
1 'polypeptide(L)'
;DPVEGLFVFSSFNFPYLALYKRENSTFTLQWEYKSDKENYIITDDRIIFNRTIKGVRDVCMSRDYIITLERDREKDPIDETTVRRNISKCPRTVFLYDYAGHLLKIVDVGMPVMRIAADRSSNVLYIIGGNPDYVLAKCEL
;
A
#
# COMPACT_ATOMS: atom_id res chain seq x y z
N ASP A 1 3.71 -2.56 14.32
CA ASP A 1 3.32 -3.51 15.38
C ASP A 1 4.13 -3.23 16.64
N PRO A 2 3.52 -2.72 17.71
CA PRO A 2 4.25 -2.37 18.93
C PRO A 2 4.71 -3.61 19.74
N VAL A 3 4.10 -4.77 19.56
CA VAL A 3 4.43 -5.98 20.33
C VAL A 3 5.70 -6.62 19.78
N GLU A 4 5.77 -6.76 18.47
CA GLU A 4 6.93 -7.39 17.79
C GLU A 4 7.99 -6.37 17.38
N GLY A 5 7.73 -5.09 17.58
CA GLY A 5 8.62 -4.00 17.16
C GLY A 5 8.71 -3.84 15.64
N LEU A 6 7.75 -4.40 14.89
CA LEU A 6 7.74 -4.29 13.43
C LEU A 6 7.13 -2.97 12.99
N PHE A 7 7.75 -2.35 12.00
CA PHE A 7 7.35 -1.09 11.41
C PHE A 7 7.38 -1.21 9.88
N VAL A 8 6.24 -0.97 9.25
CA VAL A 8 6.12 -0.93 7.80
C VAL A 8 6.12 0.53 7.34
N PHE A 9 6.95 0.82 6.36
CA PHE A 9 7.00 2.13 5.68
C PHE A 9 6.67 1.96 4.20
N SER A 10 5.83 2.85 3.68
CA SER A 10 5.48 2.89 2.27
C SER A 10 5.43 4.32 1.74
N SER A 11 5.58 4.50 0.42
CA SER A 11 5.45 5.80 -0.22
C SER A 11 4.28 5.82 -1.20
N PHE A 12 3.51 6.89 -1.15
CA PHE A 12 2.45 7.16 -2.13
C PHE A 12 3.00 7.70 -3.46
N ASN A 13 4.06 8.49 -3.43
CA ASN A 13 4.55 9.22 -4.60
C ASN A 13 5.41 8.37 -5.53
N PHE A 14 5.92 7.26 -5.05
CA PHE A 14 6.71 6.28 -5.83
C PHE A 14 6.53 4.88 -5.23
N PRO A 15 6.69 3.81 -6.04
CA PRO A 15 6.59 2.45 -5.55
C PRO A 15 7.74 2.12 -4.58
N TYR A 16 7.44 2.16 -3.30
CA TYR A 16 8.35 1.82 -2.22
C TYR A 16 7.58 1.21 -1.05
N LEU A 17 8.07 0.10 -0.57
CA LEU A 17 7.58 -0.61 0.60
C LEU A 17 8.78 -1.19 1.34
N ALA A 18 8.84 -1.03 2.66
CA ALA A 18 9.92 -1.58 3.46
C ALA A 18 9.43 -2.02 4.83
N LEU A 19 10.02 -3.08 5.34
CA LEU A 19 9.82 -3.55 6.70
C LEU A 19 11.07 -3.27 7.53
N TYR A 20 10.85 -2.67 8.69
CA TYR A 20 11.87 -2.45 9.70
C TYR A 20 11.51 -3.18 10.97
N LYS A 21 12.52 -3.62 11.70
CA LYS A 21 12.41 -4.10 13.07
C LYS A 21 13.03 -3.09 14.02
N ARG A 22 12.28 -2.72 15.05
CA ARG A 22 12.78 -1.87 16.12
C ARG A 22 13.37 -2.73 17.23
N GLU A 23 14.60 -2.46 17.58
CA GLU A 23 15.27 -2.99 18.75
C GLU A 23 15.80 -1.83 19.59
N ASN A 24 15.22 -1.63 20.77
CA ASN A 24 15.46 -0.44 21.59
C ASN A 24 15.10 0.87 20.83
N SER A 25 16.09 1.71 20.55
CA SER A 25 15.95 2.97 19.80
C SER A 25 16.40 2.87 18.33
N THR A 26 16.79 1.70 17.88
CA THR A 26 17.33 1.48 16.52
C THR A 26 16.30 0.79 15.65
N PHE A 27 16.18 1.24 14.40
CA PHE A 27 15.40 0.57 13.37
C PHE A 27 16.33 -0.13 12.39
N THR A 28 16.16 -1.43 12.25
CA THR A 28 16.95 -2.25 11.32
C THR A 28 16.07 -2.64 10.14
N LEU A 29 16.51 -2.30 8.93
CA LEU A 29 15.84 -2.71 7.70
C LEU A 29 15.88 -4.23 7.59
N GLN A 30 14.71 -4.86 7.43
CA GLN A 30 14.57 -6.29 7.19
C GLN A 30 14.60 -6.59 5.70
N TRP A 31 13.78 -5.86 4.95
CA TRP A 31 13.74 -5.89 3.49
C TRP A 31 13.12 -4.61 2.94
N GLU A 32 13.39 -4.34 1.67
CA GLU A 32 12.73 -3.27 0.92
C GLU A 32 12.38 -3.72 -0.50
N TYR A 33 11.27 -3.20 -1.00
CA TYR A 33 10.89 -3.21 -2.39
C TYR A 33 10.88 -1.79 -2.91
N LYS A 34 11.60 -1.56 -4.01
CA LYS A 34 11.56 -0.30 -4.73
C LYS A 34 11.54 -0.58 -6.23
N SER A 35 10.81 0.25 -6.96
CA SER A 35 10.81 0.16 -8.43
C SER A 35 12.18 0.59 -8.97
N ASP A 36 12.71 -0.16 -9.93
CA ASP A 36 13.92 0.21 -10.68
C ASP A 36 13.71 1.43 -11.59
N LYS A 37 12.46 1.84 -11.80
CA LYS A 37 12.13 3.03 -12.57
C LYS A 37 12.29 4.26 -11.69
N GLU A 38 13.24 5.11 -12.03
CA GLU A 38 13.37 6.42 -11.41
C GLU A 38 12.09 7.23 -11.62
N ASN A 39 11.37 7.44 -10.53
CA ASN A 39 10.12 8.19 -10.53
C ASN A 39 10.28 9.61 -10.01
N TYR A 40 11.50 10.06 -9.85
CA TYR A 40 11.79 11.40 -9.35
C TYR A 40 13.09 11.95 -9.94
N ILE A 41 13.17 13.27 -9.96
CA ILE A 41 14.38 14.03 -10.29
C ILE A 41 14.75 14.81 -9.04
N ILE A 42 16.00 14.75 -8.63
CA ILE A 42 16.52 15.57 -7.54
C ILE A 42 17.12 16.84 -8.18
N THR A 43 16.61 17.98 -7.76
CA THR A 43 17.20 19.29 -8.02
C THR A 43 17.83 19.83 -6.74
N ASP A 44 18.58 20.93 -6.80
CA ASP A 44 19.35 21.44 -5.65
C ASP A 44 18.54 21.67 -4.37
N ASP A 45 17.24 21.95 -4.50
CA ASP A 45 16.37 22.33 -3.39
C ASP A 45 15.11 21.45 -3.22
N ARG A 46 14.84 20.50 -4.14
CA ARG A 46 13.61 19.72 -4.09
C ARG A 46 13.67 18.41 -4.86
N ILE A 47 12.75 17.51 -4.51
CA ILE A 47 12.48 16.26 -5.24
C ILE A 47 11.22 16.48 -6.10
N ILE A 48 11.36 16.30 -7.41
CA ILE A 48 10.25 16.36 -8.36
C ILE A 48 9.85 14.93 -8.72
N PHE A 49 8.65 14.54 -8.32
CA PHE A 49 8.13 13.19 -8.60
C PHE A 49 7.47 13.12 -9.99
N ASN A 50 7.74 12.03 -10.69
CA ASN A 50 6.95 11.66 -11.86
C ASN A 50 5.54 11.25 -11.38
N ARG A 51 4.53 12.03 -11.79
CA ARG A 51 3.16 11.83 -11.33
C ARG A 51 2.43 10.68 -12.01
N THR A 52 3.01 10.07 -13.04
CA THR A 52 2.39 8.97 -13.79
C THR A 52 2.44 7.64 -13.05
N ILE A 53 3.37 7.49 -12.08
CA ILE A 53 3.55 6.25 -11.33
C ILE A 53 3.35 6.57 -9.85
N LYS A 54 2.25 6.07 -9.28
CA LYS A 54 1.98 6.12 -7.84
C LYS A 54 2.48 4.84 -7.17
N GLY A 55 2.84 4.96 -5.91
CA GLY A 55 3.19 3.84 -5.06
C GLY A 55 2.01 3.34 -4.24
N VAL A 56 2.32 2.92 -3.04
CA VAL A 56 1.36 2.38 -2.08
C VAL A 56 0.47 3.49 -1.54
N ARG A 57 -0.84 3.35 -1.73
CA ARG A 57 -1.82 4.33 -1.26
C ARG A 57 -2.08 4.21 0.24
N ASP A 58 -2.10 2.99 0.74
CA ASP A 58 -2.33 2.69 2.15
C ASP A 58 -1.70 1.35 2.50
N VAL A 59 -1.35 1.13 3.76
CA VAL A 59 -0.74 -0.11 4.23
C VAL A 59 -1.22 -0.46 5.63
N CYS A 60 -1.48 -1.73 5.85
CA CYS A 60 -1.77 -2.28 7.18
C CYS A 60 -1.11 -3.65 7.36
N MET A 61 -1.14 -4.15 8.59
CA MET A 61 -0.56 -5.43 8.97
C MET A 61 -1.63 -6.29 9.63
N SER A 62 -1.80 -7.52 9.15
CA SER A 62 -2.60 -8.56 9.79
C SER A 62 -1.70 -9.56 10.52
N ARG A 63 -2.25 -10.66 11.03
CA ARG A 63 -1.46 -11.70 11.67
C ARG A 63 -0.37 -12.25 10.75
N ASP A 64 -0.71 -12.60 9.52
CA ASP A 64 0.19 -13.30 8.60
C ASP A 64 0.65 -12.45 7.41
N TYR A 65 0.05 -11.23 7.22
CA TYR A 65 0.28 -10.45 6.02
C TYR A 65 0.62 -8.99 6.29
N ILE A 66 1.49 -8.44 5.46
CA ILE A 66 1.56 -7.02 5.16
C ILE A 66 0.66 -6.78 3.95
N ILE A 67 -0.31 -5.89 4.09
CA ILE A 67 -1.36 -5.65 3.12
C ILE A 67 -1.21 -4.23 2.60
N THR A 68 -1.01 -4.08 1.29
CA THR A 68 -0.92 -2.77 0.66
C THR A 68 -2.13 -2.52 -0.23
N LEU A 69 -2.58 -1.27 -0.25
CA LEU A 69 -3.56 -0.79 -1.22
C LEU A 69 -2.79 -0.18 -2.39
N GLU A 70 -2.78 -0.87 -3.50
CA GLU A 70 -2.07 -0.50 -4.71
C GLU A 70 -2.95 -0.72 -5.94
N ARG A 71 -2.56 -0.11 -7.06
CA ARG A 71 -3.18 -0.37 -8.35
C ARG A 71 -2.45 -1.51 -9.08
N ASP A 72 -3.18 -2.56 -9.43
CA ASP A 72 -2.71 -3.54 -10.41
C ASP A 72 -2.77 -2.91 -11.81
N ARG A 73 -1.66 -2.39 -12.27
CA ARG A 73 -1.57 -1.63 -13.53
C ARG A 73 -1.77 -2.46 -14.77
N GLU A 74 -1.57 -3.76 -14.68
CA GLU A 74 -1.82 -4.68 -15.79
C GLU A 74 -3.32 -4.83 -16.04
N LYS A 75 -4.11 -4.85 -14.96
CA LYS A 75 -5.56 -5.04 -15.01
C LYS A 75 -6.38 -3.76 -14.89
N ASP A 76 -5.79 -2.71 -14.30
CA ASP A 76 -6.46 -1.42 -14.06
C ASP A 76 -5.54 -0.25 -14.48
N PRO A 77 -5.36 -0.02 -15.80
CA PRO A 77 -4.42 0.98 -16.34
C PRO A 77 -4.97 2.41 -16.32
N ILE A 78 -5.61 2.84 -15.24
CA ILE A 78 -6.13 4.21 -15.13
C ILE A 78 -4.98 5.22 -15.03
N ASP A 79 -5.07 6.31 -15.81
CA ASP A 79 -4.21 7.47 -15.68
C ASP A 79 -4.50 8.21 -14.36
N GLU A 80 -3.55 8.19 -13.44
CA GLU A 80 -3.63 8.83 -12.12
C GLU A 80 -3.21 10.31 -12.13
N THR A 81 -2.85 10.86 -13.30
CA THR A 81 -2.36 12.25 -13.42
C THR A 81 -3.45 13.28 -13.19
N THR A 82 -4.72 12.94 -13.41
CA THR A 82 -5.84 13.85 -13.21
C THR A 82 -6.27 13.89 -11.76
N VAL A 83 -5.74 14.85 -11.04
CA VAL A 83 -5.92 15.02 -9.61
C VAL A 83 -7.21 15.79 -9.29
N ARG A 84 -8.30 15.08 -9.11
CA ARG A 84 -9.36 15.49 -8.17
C ARG A 84 -9.71 14.26 -7.33
N ARG A 85 -10.13 14.47 -6.08
CA ARG A 85 -10.60 13.40 -5.18
C ARG A 85 -11.83 12.72 -5.78
N ASN A 86 -11.61 11.82 -6.71
CA ASN A 86 -12.63 11.02 -7.34
C ASN A 86 -12.48 9.58 -6.84
N ILE A 87 -13.45 9.09 -6.10
CA ILE A 87 -13.46 7.73 -5.54
C ILE A 87 -13.30 6.70 -6.65
N SER A 88 -13.95 6.89 -7.80
CA SER A 88 -13.86 5.95 -8.92
C SER A 88 -12.45 5.74 -9.46
N LYS A 89 -11.51 6.66 -9.15
CA LYS A 89 -10.09 6.58 -9.50
C LYS A 89 -9.22 5.97 -8.41
N CYS A 90 -9.79 5.53 -7.28
CA CYS A 90 -9.03 4.81 -6.28
C CYS A 90 -8.65 3.40 -6.79
N PRO A 91 -7.54 2.83 -6.31
CA PRO A 91 -7.22 1.43 -6.58
C PRO A 91 -8.33 0.50 -6.15
N ARG A 92 -8.45 -0.64 -6.83
CA ARG A 92 -9.41 -1.70 -6.50
C ARG A 92 -8.74 -2.94 -5.95
N THR A 93 -7.41 -2.94 -5.90
CA THR A 93 -6.60 -4.11 -5.59
C THR A 93 -5.83 -3.95 -4.29
N VAL A 94 -5.75 -5.02 -3.53
CA VAL A 94 -4.85 -5.18 -2.41
C VAL A 94 -3.82 -6.26 -2.71
N PHE A 95 -2.59 -6.00 -2.29
CA PHE A 95 -1.46 -6.91 -2.47
C PHE A 95 -1.12 -7.48 -1.09
N LEU A 96 -0.99 -8.79 -1.01
CA LEU A 96 -0.68 -9.51 0.22
C LEU A 96 0.76 -10.00 0.17
N TYR A 97 1.58 -9.50 1.06
CA TYR A 97 2.97 -9.93 1.25
C TYR A 97 3.09 -10.71 2.55
N ASP A 98 3.96 -11.72 2.58
CA ASP A 98 4.39 -12.29 3.85
C ASP A 98 5.37 -11.34 4.58
N TYR A 99 5.73 -11.67 5.81
CA TYR A 99 6.69 -10.87 6.58
C TYR A 99 8.14 -11.00 6.08
N ALA A 100 8.42 -11.92 5.16
CA ALA A 100 9.70 -12.03 4.46
C ALA A 100 9.78 -11.15 3.20
N GLY A 101 8.66 -10.50 2.82
CA GLY A 101 8.59 -9.59 1.67
C GLY A 101 8.18 -10.25 0.35
N HIS A 102 7.75 -11.51 0.36
CA HIS A 102 7.28 -12.17 -0.85
C HIS A 102 5.83 -11.79 -1.13
N LEU A 103 5.55 -11.37 -2.36
CA LEU A 103 4.19 -11.17 -2.84
C LEU A 103 3.50 -12.53 -3.00
N LEU A 104 2.47 -12.78 -2.20
CA LEU A 104 1.73 -14.04 -2.20
C LEU A 104 0.49 -13.98 -3.09
N LYS A 105 -0.22 -12.84 -3.08
CA LYS A 105 -1.51 -12.73 -3.75
C LYS A 105 -1.86 -11.29 -4.07
N ILE A 106 -2.54 -11.07 -5.19
CA ILE A 106 -3.22 -9.82 -5.56
C ILE A 106 -4.72 -10.11 -5.58
N VAL A 107 -5.48 -9.32 -4.81
CA VAL A 107 -6.94 -9.48 -4.67
C VAL A 107 -7.64 -8.25 -5.23
N ASP A 108 -8.50 -8.44 -6.24
CA ASP A 108 -9.43 -7.39 -6.68
C ASP A 108 -10.63 -7.37 -5.72
N VAL A 109 -10.83 -6.24 -5.07
CA VAL A 109 -11.93 -6.03 -4.11
C VAL A 109 -13.28 -5.81 -4.82
N GLY A 110 -13.28 -5.58 -6.14
CA GLY A 110 -14.48 -5.35 -6.93
C GLY A 110 -15.03 -3.91 -6.88
N MET A 111 -14.46 -3.04 -6.05
CA MET A 111 -14.83 -1.64 -5.92
C MET A 111 -13.62 -0.75 -5.64
N PRO A 112 -13.69 0.56 -5.96
CA PRO A 112 -12.66 1.51 -5.56
C PRO A 112 -12.49 1.58 -4.05
N VAL A 113 -11.24 1.44 -3.57
CA VAL A 113 -10.88 1.41 -2.15
C VAL A 113 -10.16 2.70 -1.77
N MET A 114 -10.60 3.32 -0.69
CA MET A 114 -10.02 4.56 -0.17
C MET A 114 -8.99 4.30 0.94
N ARG A 115 -9.33 3.38 1.86
CA ARG A 115 -8.54 3.04 3.03
C ARG A 115 -8.69 1.57 3.36
N ILE A 116 -7.65 1.04 3.97
CA ILE A 116 -7.62 -0.31 4.53
C ILE A 116 -7.15 -0.28 5.97
N ALA A 117 -7.63 -1.24 6.75
CA ALA A 117 -7.12 -1.54 8.09
C ALA A 117 -7.22 -3.04 8.34
N ALA A 118 -6.36 -3.60 9.15
CA ALA A 118 -6.40 -5.01 9.48
C ALA A 118 -6.34 -5.23 10.99
N ASP A 119 -6.88 -6.37 11.41
CA ASP A 119 -6.73 -6.86 12.77
C ASP A 119 -5.42 -7.65 12.88
N ARG A 120 -4.52 -7.20 13.75
CA ARG A 120 -3.20 -7.82 13.95
C ARG A 120 -3.28 -9.21 14.60
N SER A 121 -4.37 -9.52 15.28
CA SER A 121 -4.59 -10.83 15.91
C SER A 121 -5.18 -11.88 14.96
N SER A 122 -5.62 -11.46 13.78
CA SER A 122 -6.29 -12.29 12.79
C SER A 122 -5.92 -11.88 11.36
N ASN A 123 -6.50 -12.54 10.35
CA ASN A 123 -6.37 -12.14 8.95
C ASN A 123 -7.65 -11.45 8.45
N VAL A 124 -8.21 -10.59 9.28
CA VAL A 124 -9.39 -9.80 8.91
C VAL A 124 -8.96 -8.45 8.37
N LEU A 125 -9.44 -8.14 7.16
CA LEU A 125 -9.24 -6.86 6.49
C LEU A 125 -10.54 -6.06 6.53
N TYR A 126 -10.45 -4.81 6.95
CA TYR A 126 -11.50 -3.81 6.90
C TYR A 126 -11.20 -2.81 5.78
N ILE A 127 -12.22 -2.47 5.02
CA ILE A 127 -12.09 -1.67 3.81
C ILE A 127 -13.11 -0.54 3.84
N ILE A 128 -12.66 0.68 3.58
CA ILE A 128 -13.52 1.80 3.23
C ILE A 128 -13.39 2.04 1.74
N GLY A 129 -14.47 1.85 1.00
CA GLY A 129 -14.54 2.04 -0.44
C GLY A 129 -15.84 2.74 -0.85
N GLY A 130 -16.17 2.69 -2.13
CA GLY A 130 -17.40 3.27 -2.61
C GLY A 130 -17.81 2.82 -4.00
N ASN A 131 -19.14 2.59 -4.19
CA ASN A 131 -19.76 2.32 -5.50
C ASN A 131 -21.29 2.37 -5.41
N PRO A 132 -21.97 3.47 -5.76
CA PRO A 132 -21.51 4.86 -5.79
C PRO A 132 -21.30 5.48 -4.40
N ASP A 133 -21.96 4.95 -3.36
CA ASP A 133 -21.92 5.43 -1.98
C ASP A 133 -20.76 4.80 -1.21
N TYR A 134 -20.41 5.39 -0.07
CA TYR A 134 -19.41 4.84 0.82
C TYR A 134 -19.84 3.52 1.42
N VAL A 135 -18.95 2.57 1.40
CA VAL A 135 -19.13 1.21 1.93
C VAL A 135 -18.03 0.92 2.95
N LEU A 136 -18.43 0.41 4.11
CA LEU A 136 -17.54 -0.26 5.04
C LEU A 136 -17.70 -1.77 4.85
N ALA A 137 -16.66 -2.43 4.43
CA ALA A 137 -16.64 -3.88 4.23
C ALA A 137 -15.64 -4.55 5.14
N LYS A 138 -15.89 -5.83 5.43
CA LYS A 138 -15.00 -6.73 6.16
C LYS A 138 -14.82 -7.99 5.32
N CYS A 139 -13.58 -8.47 5.19
CA CYS A 139 -13.29 -9.75 4.56
C CYS A 139 -12.22 -10.53 5.35
N GLU A 140 -12.27 -11.84 5.24
CA GLU A 140 -11.21 -12.74 5.71
C GLU A 140 -10.28 -13.06 4.55
N LEU A 141 -8.96 -13.02 4.81
CA LEU A 141 -7.89 -13.18 3.82
C LEU A 141 -7.39 -14.62 3.76
#